data_273ac35d8b204d52356c49f2eb3a176d
#
_entry.id   273ac35d8b204d52356c49f2eb3a176d
#
_cell.length_a   1.000
_cell.length_b   1.000
_cell.length_c   1.000
_cell.angle_alpha   90.00
_cell.angle_beta   90.00
_cell.angle_gamma   90.00
#
_symmetry.space_group_name_H-M   'P 1'
#
loop_
_entity.id
_entity.type
_entity.pdbx_description
1 polymer ?
#
loop_
_entity_poly.entity_id
_entity_poly.type
_entity_poly.pdbx_seq_one_letter_code
_entity_poly.pdbx_strand_id
1 'polypeptide(L)'
;MSEVTDQSRSLWIPLRQVNMLLPHAVVAEIGNYRVPDGRDDTPDWMLGDISWRGITIPVVSLETLCGESAPANLVYSRLLIINSVRPGSSVPFYAIVTAGLPRPLPYDNSMISGAEPCGHEALRCRLAIDGEIAVIPDLEYVQTQLELQAA
;
A
#
# COMPACT_ATOMS: atom_id res chain seq x y z
N MET A 1 19.83 2.34 21.29
CA MET A 1 20.07 2.87 19.95
C MET A 1 19.43 2.00 18.91
N SER A 2 19.63 0.71 19.03
CA SER A 2 19.05 -0.22 18.06
C SER A 2 17.53 -0.21 18.06
N GLU A 3 16.92 0.03 19.21
CA GLU A 3 15.46 0.06 19.29
C GLU A 3 14.87 1.17 18.43
N VAL A 4 15.50 2.33 18.44
CA VAL A 4 15.02 3.45 17.63
C VAL A 4 15.10 3.09 16.16
N THR A 5 16.19 2.46 15.74
CA THR A 5 16.38 2.05 14.35
C THR A 5 15.30 1.04 13.92
N ASP A 6 15.01 0.07 14.80
CA ASP A 6 14.01 -0.94 14.49
C ASP A 6 12.61 -0.35 14.34
N GLN A 7 12.27 0.62 15.18
CA GLN A 7 10.97 1.25 15.17
C GLN A 7 10.74 2.09 13.91
N SER A 8 11.81 2.57 13.29
CA SER A 8 11.70 3.40 12.10
C SER A 8 11.93 2.61 10.81
N ARG A 9 11.88 1.29 10.88
CA ARG A 9 12.04 0.46 9.71
C ARG A 9 10.96 0.70 8.67
N SER A 10 11.37 0.69 7.43
CA SER A 10 10.47 0.82 6.28
C SER A 10 10.56 -0.40 5.40
N LEU A 11 9.48 -0.67 4.68
CA LEU A 11 9.43 -1.69 3.64
C LEU A 11 9.56 -1.03 2.27
N TRP A 12 10.33 -1.66 1.43
CA TRP A 12 10.47 -1.32 0.01
C TRP A 12 9.53 -2.23 -0.76
N ILE A 13 8.54 -1.65 -1.41
CA ILE A 13 7.44 -2.41 -2.01
C ILE A 13 7.40 -2.09 -3.50
N PRO A 14 7.70 -3.08 -4.37
CA PRO A 14 7.62 -2.84 -5.81
C PRO A 14 6.20 -2.62 -6.27
N LEU A 15 5.96 -1.55 -7.02
CA LEU A 15 4.75 -1.32 -7.79
C LEU A 15 5.12 -1.38 -9.27
N ARG A 16 4.15 -1.19 -10.15
CA ARG A 16 4.41 -1.40 -11.59
C ARG A 16 5.43 -0.43 -12.17
N GLN A 17 5.38 0.84 -11.77
CA GLN A 17 6.25 1.85 -12.36
C GLN A 17 7.19 2.51 -11.37
N VAL A 18 6.85 2.46 -10.10
CA VAL A 18 7.65 3.05 -9.02
C VAL A 18 7.67 2.07 -7.87
N ASN A 19 8.43 2.40 -6.83
CA ASN A 19 8.41 1.66 -5.58
C ASN A 19 7.63 2.45 -4.55
N MET A 20 7.10 1.75 -3.55
CA MET A 20 6.35 2.37 -2.47
C MET A 20 7.11 2.13 -1.17
N LEU A 21 7.12 3.14 -0.30
CA LEU A 21 7.68 3.01 1.03
C LEU A 21 6.57 3.05 2.06
N LEU A 22 6.58 2.11 2.98
CA LEU A 22 5.66 2.08 4.11
C LEU A 22 6.41 1.76 5.39
N PRO A 23 6.00 2.35 6.52
CA PRO A 23 6.53 1.90 7.80
C PRO A 23 6.15 0.43 8.03
N HIS A 24 7.09 -0.34 8.53
CA HIS A 24 6.84 -1.75 8.83
C HIS A 24 5.66 -1.91 9.80
N ALA A 25 5.48 -0.96 10.71
CA ALA A 25 4.46 -1.03 11.74
C ALA A 25 3.02 -1.04 11.22
N VAL A 26 2.78 -0.50 10.01
CA VAL A 26 1.42 -0.47 9.46
C VAL A 26 1.07 -1.75 8.71
N VAL A 27 2.02 -2.64 8.50
CA VAL A 27 1.82 -3.87 7.74
C VAL A 27 1.57 -5.02 8.70
N ALA A 28 0.38 -5.61 8.62
CA ALA A 28 0.02 -6.74 9.47
C ALA A 28 0.58 -8.05 8.93
N GLU A 29 0.61 -8.19 7.60
CA GLU A 29 1.03 -9.45 6.98
C GLU A 29 1.34 -9.21 5.52
N ILE A 30 2.27 -10.01 4.97
CA ILE A 30 2.54 -10.07 3.53
C ILE A 30 2.12 -11.46 3.09
N GLY A 31 1.11 -11.52 2.21
CA GLY A 31 0.56 -12.80 1.76
C GLY A 31 0.67 -12.97 0.25
N ASN A 32 0.42 -14.19 -0.19
CA ASN A 32 0.34 -14.48 -1.61
C ASN A 32 -0.90 -13.84 -2.20
N TYR A 33 -0.81 -13.50 -3.49
CA TYR A 33 -1.98 -12.98 -4.18
C TYR A 33 -3.08 -14.03 -4.28
N ARG A 34 -4.29 -13.62 -3.98
CA ARG A 34 -5.51 -14.40 -4.22
C ARG A 34 -6.47 -13.54 -5.01
N VAL A 35 -7.26 -14.17 -5.88
CA VAL A 35 -8.24 -13.43 -6.66
C VAL A 35 -9.34 -12.94 -5.72
N PRO A 36 -9.56 -11.63 -5.62
CA PRO A 36 -10.64 -11.12 -4.77
C PRO A 36 -12.01 -11.43 -5.35
N ASP A 37 -13.00 -11.54 -4.48
CA ASP A 37 -14.39 -11.63 -4.90
C ASP A 37 -14.86 -10.23 -5.29
N GLY A 38 -15.24 -10.07 -6.55
CA GLY A 38 -15.67 -8.78 -7.06
C GLY A 38 -16.99 -8.35 -6.47
N ARG A 39 -17.18 -7.04 -6.37
CA ARG A 39 -18.45 -6.43 -5.97
C ARG A 39 -18.92 -5.51 -7.07
N ASP A 40 -20.26 -5.43 -7.22
CA ASP A 40 -20.86 -4.45 -8.11
C ASP A 40 -20.83 -3.06 -7.49
N ASP A 41 -20.84 -2.05 -8.34
CA ASP A 41 -20.94 -0.64 -7.92
C ASP A 41 -19.78 -0.16 -7.05
N THR A 42 -18.59 -0.72 -7.24
CA THR A 42 -17.38 -0.22 -6.60
C THR A 42 -16.46 0.44 -7.62
N PRO A 43 -15.64 1.40 -7.17
CA PRO A 43 -14.67 2.01 -8.07
C PRO A 43 -13.66 0.98 -8.57
N ASP A 44 -13.01 1.28 -9.69
CA ASP A 44 -12.08 0.36 -10.32
C ASP A 44 -10.82 0.08 -9.49
N TRP A 45 -10.47 0.96 -8.55
CA TRP A 45 -9.33 0.73 -7.67
C TRP A 45 -9.65 -0.25 -6.53
N MET A 46 -10.91 -0.58 -6.29
CA MET A 46 -11.31 -1.66 -5.39
C MET A 46 -11.48 -2.93 -6.19
N LEU A 47 -10.57 -3.86 -5.99
CA LEU A 47 -10.52 -5.09 -6.80
C LEU A 47 -11.50 -6.15 -6.31
N GLY A 48 -12.03 -6.00 -5.11
CA GLY A 48 -12.94 -6.93 -4.49
C GLY A 48 -12.60 -7.16 -3.03
N ASP A 49 -13.09 -8.25 -2.48
CA ASP A 49 -12.87 -8.61 -1.07
C ASP A 49 -12.19 -9.95 -0.94
N ILE A 50 -11.46 -10.14 0.14
CA ILE A 50 -10.92 -11.44 0.52
C ILE A 50 -11.27 -11.74 1.97
N SER A 51 -11.28 -13.01 2.31
CA SER A 51 -11.38 -13.45 3.70
C SER A 51 -9.96 -13.53 4.28
N TRP A 52 -9.75 -12.87 5.40
CA TRP A 52 -8.45 -12.85 6.08
C TRP A 52 -8.71 -12.99 7.58
N ARG A 53 -8.18 -14.04 8.17
CA ARG A 53 -8.32 -14.34 9.61
C ARG A 53 -9.77 -14.22 10.08
N GLY A 54 -10.70 -14.76 9.28
CA GLY A 54 -12.11 -14.79 9.66
C GLY A 54 -12.88 -13.50 9.41
N ILE A 55 -12.28 -12.49 8.83
CA ILE A 55 -12.97 -11.26 8.46
C ILE A 55 -12.85 -11.01 6.97
N THR A 56 -13.80 -10.26 6.43
CA THR A 56 -13.78 -9.86 5.02
C THR A 56 -13.15 -8.48 4.93
N ILE A 57 -12.09 -8.36 4.10
CA ILE A 57 -11.40 -7.10 3.93
C ILE A 57 -11.34 -6.72 2.45
N PRO A 58 -11.34 -5.42 2.13
CA PRO A 58 -11.23 -4.98 0.74
C PRO A 58 -9.81 -5.08 0.23
N VAL A 59 -9.68 -5.30 -1.08
CA VAL A 59 -8.39 -5.33 -1.78
C VAL A 59 -8.34 -4.13 -2.71
N VAL A 60 -7.29 -3.34 -2.60
CA VAL A 60 -7.16 -2.10 -3.37
C VAL A 60 -5.90 -2.11 -4.22
N SER A 61 -5.98 -1.41 -5.35
CA SER A 61 -4.82 -1.08 -6.16
C SER A 61 -4.52 0.40 -5.96
N LEU A 62 -3.40 0.69 -5.31
CA LEU A 62 -2.98 2.07 -5.10
C LEU A 62 -2.73 2.77 -6.44
N GLU A 63 -2.16 2.04 -7.39
CA GLU A 63 -1.85 2.58 -8.70
C GLU A 63 -3.12 3.01 -9.44
N THR A 64 -4.16 2.17 -9.38
CA THR A 64 -5.44 2.51 -10.00
C THR A 64 -6.12 3.67 -9.28
N LEU A 65 -6.00 3.73 -7.96
CA LEU A 65 -6.49 4.87 -7.20
C LEU A 65 -5.82 6.17 -7.65
N CYS A 66 -4.58 6.09 -8.07
CA CYS A 66 -3.83 7.24 -8.58
C CYS A 66 -4.07 7.50 -10.06
N GLY A 67 -5.00 6.80 -10.70
CA GLY A 67 -5.40 7.06 -12.07
C GLY A 67 -4.86 6.10 -13.11
N GLU A 68 -4.11 5.08 -12.73
CA GLU A 68 -3.60 4.11 -13.68
C GLU A 68 -4.64 3.04 -13.97
N SER A 69 -4.44 2.29 -15.03
CA SER A 69 -5.33 1.19 -15.38
C SER A 69 -5.26 0.07 -14.34
N ALA A 70 -6.31 -0.75 -14.29
CA ALA A 70 -6.34 -1.87 -13.37
C ALA A 70 -5.20 -2.85 -13.65
N PRO A 71 -4.66 -3.52 -12.61
CA PRO A 71 -3.57 -4.47 -12.83
C PRO A 71 -4.05 -5.66 -13.67
N ALA A 72 -3.24 -6.04 -14.66
CA ALA A 72 -3.60 -7.10 -15.59
C ALA A 72 -2.90 -8.42 -15.31
N ASN A 73 -1.64 -8.38 -14.89
CA ASN A 73 -0.85 -9.58 -14.63
C ASN A 73 -0.44 -9.60 -13.17
N LEU A 74 -1.02 -10.52 -12.41
CA LEU A 74 -0.85 -10.58 -10.96
C LEU A 74 -0.06 -11.81 -10.49
N VAL A 75 0.63 -12.48 -11.43
CA VAL A 75 1.33 -13.73 -11.13
C VAL A 75 2.37 -13.55 -10.02
N TYR A 76 3.11 -12.44 -10.06
CA TYR A 76 4.16 -12.18 -9.06
C TYR A 76 3.72 -11.23 -7.96
N SER A 77 2.43 -10.90 -7.92
CA SER A 77 1.90 -9.96 -6.95
C SER A 77 1.81 -10.57 -5.56
N ARG A 78 1.80 -9.68 -4.58
CA ARG A 78 1.55 -10.05 -3.19
C ARG A 78 0.42 -9.19 -2.66
N LEU A 79 -0.17 -9.61 -1.57
CA LEU A 79 -1.15 -8.82 -0.83
C LEU A 79 -0.51 -8.33 0.45
N LEU A 80 -0.53 -7.03 0.62
CA LEU A 80 0.02 -6.37 1.78
C LEU A 80 -1.14 -5.99 2.68
N ILE A 81 -1.31 -6.71 3.79
CA ILE A 81 -2.40 -6.44 4.71
C ILE A 81 -2.02 -5.26 5.60
N ILE A 82 -2.83 -4.23 5.55
CA ILE A 82 -2.54 -2.96 6.23
C ILE A 82 -3.46 -2.80 7.42
N ASN A 83 -2.90 -2.44 8.56
CA ASN A 83 -3.66 -2.03 9.73
C ASN A 83 -4.26 -0.66 9.48
N SER A 84 -5.50 -0.45 9.91
CA SER A 84 -6.11 0.87 9.85
C SER A 84 -5.24 1.88 10.60
N VAL A 85 -5.09 3.07 10.01
CA VAL A 85 -4.42 4.18 10.67
C VAL A 85 -5.38 4.97 11.56
N ARG A 86 -6.64 4.57 11.60
CA ARG A 86 -7.70 5.27 12.33
C ARG A 86 -8.36 4.31 13.31
N PRO A 87 -8.18 4.52 14.61
CA PRO A 87 -8.82 3.64 15.60
C PRO A 87 -10.34 3.65 15.46
N GLY A 88 -10.95 2.48 15.61
CA GLY A 88 -12.40 2.36 15.53
C GLY A 88 -12.99 2.49 14.14
N SER A 89 -12.16 2.40 13.11
CA SER A 89 -12.61 2.50 11.73
C SER A 89 -13.56 1.37 11.37
N SER A 90 -14.52 1.66 10.48
CA SER A 90 -15.38 0.65 9.86
C SER A 90 -14.59 -0.28 8.94
N VAL A 91 -13.37 0.11 8.55
CA VAL A 91 -12.45 -0.71 7.75
C VAL A 91 -11.18 -0.92 8.57
N PRO A 92 -11.16 -1.92 9.47
CA PRO A 92 -10.00 -2.11 10.36
C PRO A 92 -8.76 -2.65 9.64
N PHE A 93 -8.93 -3.33 8.51
CA PHE A 93 -7.84 -3.86 7.69
C PHE A 93 -8.22 -3.75 6.23
N TYR A 94 -7.22 -3.65 5.40
CA TYR A 94 -7.41 -3.76 3.95
C TYR A 94 -6.11 -4.28 3.33
N ALA A 95 -6.17 -4.70 2.07
CA ALA A 95 -5.00 -5.23 1.38
C ALA A 95 -4.64 -4.32 0.22
N ILE A 96 -3.34 -4.09 0.03
CA ILE A 96 -2.81 -3.39 -1.15
C ILE A 96 -2.10 -4.43 -2.01
N VAL A 97 -2.44 -4.45 -3.30
CA VAL A 97 -1.77 -5.33 -4.27
C VAL A 97 -0.43 -4.72 -4.65
N THR A 98 0.62 -5.53 -4.63
CA THR A 98 1.96 -5.10 -5.05
C THR A 98 2.30 -5.72 -6.39
N ALA A 99 3.34 -5.20 -7.04
CA ALA A 99 3.83 -5.78 -8.30
C ALA A 99 4.87 -6.87 -8.05
N GLY A 100 5.42 -6.94 -6.85
CA GLY A 100 6.42 -7.94 -6.51
C GLY A 100 6.55 -8.09 -5.01
N LEU A 101 7.54 -8.85 -4.58
CA LEU A 101 7.71 -9.17 -3.16
C LEU A 101 8.25 -7.96 -2.39
N PRO A 102 7.52 -7.49 -1.37
CA PRO A 102 8.05 -6.48 -0.46
C PRO A 102 9.27 -7.00 0.30
N ARG A 103 10.17 -6.09 0.63
CA ARG A 103 11.37 -6.42 1.39
C ARG A 103 11.77 -5.25 2.28
N PRO A 104 12.58 -5.47 3.30
CA PRO A 104 13.09 -4.36 4.10
C PRO A 104 13.81 -3.37 3.21
N LEU A 105 13.74 -2.09 3.56
CA LEU A 105 14.40 -1.04 2.79
C LEU A 105 15.90 -1.34 2.72
N PRO A 106 16.47 -1.53 1.51
CA PRO A 106 17.87 -1.92 1.38
C PRO A 106 18.85 -0.76 1.48
N TYR A 107 18.35 0.46 1.62
CA TYR A 107 19.15 1.68 1.60
C TYR A 107 19.03 2.40 2.94
N ASP A 108 20.06 3.14 3.32
CA ASP A 108 19.99 3.95 4.53
C ASP A 108 19.52 5.37 4.20
N ASN A 109 19.27 6.16 5.24
CA ASN A 109 18.73 7.49 5.08
C ASN A 109 19.62 8.45 4.30
N SER A 110 20.93 8.20 4.28
CA SER A 110 21.86 9.06 3.54
C SER A 110 21.68 8.96 2.03
N MET A 111 21.02 7.91 1.54
CA MET A 111 20.78 7.70 0.12
C MET A 111 19.48 8.35 -0.36
N ILE A 112 18.68 8.89 0.55
CA ILE A 112 17.40 9.51 0.22
C ILE A 112 17.64 10.95 -0.20
N SER A 113 17.03 11.34 -1.31
CA SER A 113 17.13 12.71 -1.79
C SER A 113 15.89 13.12 -2.55
N GLY A 114 15.73 14.41 -2.78
CA GLY A 114 14.76 14.95 -3.69
C GLY A 114 13.31 14.72 -3.31
N ALA A 115 13.00 14.73 -2.01
CA ALA A 115 11.61 14.61 -1.58
C ALA A 115 10.79 15.79 -2.10
N GLU A 116 9.70 15.49 -2.80
CA GLU A 116 8.84 16.52 -3.37
C GLU A 116 7.39 16.05 -3.36
N PRO A 117 6.42 16.99 -3.40
CA PRO A 117 5.01 16.60 -3.42
C PRO A 117 4.68 15.83 -4.69
N CYS A 118 3.72 14.92 -4.57
CA CYS A 118 3.15 14.22 -5.70
C CYS A 118 1.92 14.95 -6.21
N GLY A 119 1.53 14.67 -7.44
CA GLY A 119 0.36 15.29 -8.03
C GLY A 119 -0.96 14.65 -7.66
N HIS A 120 -1.00 13.70 -6.73
CA HIS A 120 -2.23 13.01 -6.36
C HIS A 120 -2.39 12.95 -4.85
N GLU A 121 -3.63 13.07 -4.39
CA GLU A 121 -3.96 13.10 -2.97
C GLU A 121 -3.64 11.79 -2.25
N ALA A 122 -3.61 10.66 -2.96
CA ALA A 122 -3.27 9.38 -2.37
C ALA A 122 -1.79 9.23 -2.06
N LEU A 123 -0.96 10.18 -2.51
CA LEU A 123 0.49 10.12 -2.33
C LEU A 123 0.96 11.37 -1.58
N ARG A 124 1.70 11.16 -0.50
CA ARG A 124 2.25 12.26 0.29
C ARG A 124 3.42 12.92 -0.39
N CYS A 125 4.35 12.11 -0.85
CA CYS A 125 5.54 12.63 -1.50
C CYS A 125 6.18 11.58 -2.36
N ARG A 126 7.11 12.03 -3.18
CA ARG A 126 7.92 11.25 -4.07
C ARG A 126 9.37 11.60 -3.81
N LEU A 127 10.23 10.60 -3.81
CA LEU A 127 11.63 10.84 -3.52
C LEU A 127 12.49 9.86 -4.30
N ALA A 128 13.80 10.12 -4.33
CA ALA A 128 14.75 9.23 -4.96
C ALA A 128 15.60 8.57 -3.88
N ILE A 129 15.82 7.27 -4.03
CA ILE A 129 16.71 6.52 -3.15
C ILE A 129 17.66 5.75 -4.05
N ASP A 130 18.92 6.12 -4.01
CA ASP A 130 19.98 5.50 -4.81
C ASP A 130 19.58 5.43 -6.29
N GLY A 131 18.99 6.52 -6.80
CA GLY A 131 18.60 6.63 -8.19
C GLY A 131 17.26 6.04 -8.55
N GLU A 132 16.59 5.36 -7.63
CA GLU A 132 15.27 4.80 -7.88
C GLU A 132 14.19 5.67 -7.27
N ILE A 133 13.06 5.73 -7.97
CA ILE A 133 11.94 6.56 -7.53
C ILE A 133 11.05 5.76 -6.59
N ALA A 134 10.70 6.37 -5.47
CA ALA A 134 9.78 5.79 -4.52
C ALA A 134 8.72 6.83 -4.15
N VAL A 135 7.53 6.35 -3.82
CA VAL A 135 6.43 7.20 -3.34
C VAL A 135 6.04 6.77 -1.93
N ILE A 136 5.59 7.73 -1.16
CA ILE A 136 5.03 7.45 0.16
C ILE A 136 3.54 7.71 0.08
N PRO A 137 2.70 6.68 0.25
CA PRO A 137 1.25 6.87 0.16
C PRO A 137 0.72 7.64 1.36
N ASP A 138 -0.39 8.31 1.15
CA ASP A 138 -1.14 8.93 2.23
C ASP A 138 -2.19 7.93 2.71
N LEU A 139 -1.88 7.20 3.75
CA LEU A 139 -2.77 6.15 4.25
C LEU A 139 -4.03 6.71 4.88
N GLU A 140 -4.02 7.95 5.36
CA GLU A 140 -5.23 8.61 5.82
C GLU A 140 -6.21 8.82 4.67
N TYR A 141 -5.71 9.22 3.51
CA TYR A 141 -6.56 9.39 2.33
C TYR A 141 -7.14 8.05 1.88
N VAL A 142 -6.30 7.01 1.79
CA VAL A 142 -6.76 5.68 1.40
C VAL A 142 -7.82 5.18 2.36
N GLN A 143 -7.59 5.35 3.66
CA GLN A 143 -8.54 4.93 4.69
C GLN A 143 -9.89 5.63 4.52
N THR A 144 -9.85 6.94 4.28
CA THR A 144 -11.08 7.73 4.08
C THR A 144 -11.85 7.26 2.86
N GLN A 145 -11.15 6.99 1.75
CA GLN A 145 -11.80 6.50 0.54
C GLN A 145 -12.48 5.15 0.78
N LEU A 146 -11.82 4.26 1.50
CA LEU A 146 -12.40 2.96 1.83
C LEU A 146 -13.61 3.08 2.75
N GLU A 147 -13.54 3.95 3.74
CA GLU A 147 -14.66 4.17 4.65
C GLU A 147 -15.89 4.73 3.93
N LEU A 148 -15.66 5.59 2.94
CA LEU A 148 -16.75 6.12 2.14
C LEU A 148 -17.45 5.02 1.34
N GLN A 149 -16.69 4.04 0.85
CA GLN A 149 -17.27 2.93 0.12
C GLN A 149 -17.99 1.94 1.03
N ALA A 150 -17.60 1.86 2.29
CA ALA A 150 -18.22 0.96 3.26
C ALA A 150 -19.53 1.52 3.84
N ALA A 151 -19.75 2.81 3.70
CA ALA A 151 -20.91 3.48 4.26
C ALA A 151 -22.22 3.14 3.52
#